data_285ae8a7f918370ac9999c4863f62751
#
_entry.id   285ae8a7f918370ac9999c4863f62751
#
_cell.length_a   1.000
_cell.length_b   1.000
_cell.length_c   1.000
_cell.angle_alpha   90.00
_cell.angle_beta   90.00
_cell.angle_gamma   90.00
#
_symmetry.space_group_name_H-M   'P 1'
#
loop_
_entity.id
_entity.type
_entity.pdbx_description
1 polymer ?
#
loop_
_entity_poly.entity_id
_entity_poly.type
_entity_poly.pdbx_seq_one_letter_code
_entity_poly.pdbx_strand_id
1 'polypeptide(L)'
;VLKMVVSTLSILLILAFLIALFGHYVLGGIRIGNKAAGVRGSISHPARLQLAITAGLWMVVQVIGYWLDRYELLYAQHDLFTGGSYTDIHAYLPAKIILMIIGVFVAVALFMAIVIKDLRIPGLAVVLMLLSSLVIGQAWPLLMERFSVQPNRQAKEEESISRNIEATRYAYGLTDDHVTYEDNWGGDEVCLLYTSPSPRD
;
A
#
# COMPACT_ATOMS: atom_id res chain seq x y z
N VAL A 1 7.21 12.53 8.10
CA VAL A 1 8.67 12.68 7.99
C VAL A 1 9.33 11.33 7.67
N LEU A 2 9.12 10.28 8.48
CA LEU A 2 9.77 8.97 8.30
C LEU A 2 9.46 8.34 6.93
N LYS A 3 8.22 8.41 6.46
CA LYS A 3 7.83 7.91 5.13
C LYS A 3 8.54 8.67 4.00
N MET A 4 8.70 9.99 4.12
CA MET A 4 9.46 10.77 3.13
C MET A 4 10.92 10.32 3.07
N VAL A 5 11.55 10.06 4.23
CA VAL A 5 12.93 9.55 4.28
C VAL A 5 13.04 8.18 3.61
N VAL A 6 12.12 7.26 3.90
CA VAL A 6 12.09 5.93 3.27
C VAL A 6 11.88 6.03 1.77
N SER A 7 10.96 6.88 1.31
CA SER A 7 10.71 7.11 -0.12
C SER A 7 11.93 7.69 -0.84
N THR A 8 12.56 8.72 -0.27
CA THR A 8 13.78 9.31 -0.87
C THR A 8 14.93 8.31 -0.90
N LEU A 9 15.12 7.55 0.16
CA LEU A 9 16.14 6.50 0.22
C LEU A 9 15.88 5.40 -0.83
N SER A 10 14.63 5.00 -1.02
CA SER A 10 14.23 4.05 -2.06
C SER A 10 14.58 4.56 -3.46
N ILE A 11 14.27 5.83 -3.77
CA ILE A 11 14.58 6.43 -5.06
C ILE A 11 16.09 6.49 -5.29
N LEU A 12 16.87 6.89 -4.28
CA LEU A 12 18.34 6.94 -4.37
C LEU A 12 18.94 5.54 -4.60
N LEU A 13 18.42 4.51 -3.94
CA LEU A 13 18.89 3.13 -4.14
C LEU A 13 18.55 2.58 -5.52
N ILE A 14 17.36 2.90 -6.06
CA ILE A 14 17.01 2.55 -7.45
C ILE A 14 17.96 3.22 -8.41
N LEU A 15 18.21 4.53 -8.23
CA LEU A 15 19.12 5.28 -9.08
C LEU A 15 20.55 4.72 -9.02
N ALA A 16 21.04 4.42 -7.83
CA ALA A 16 22.34 3.77 -7.62
C ALA A 16 22.42 2.40 -8.31
N PHE A 17 21.34 1.61 -8.23
CA PHE A 17 21.24 0.31 -8.91
C PHE A 17 21.29 0.46 -10.42
N LEU A 18 20.55 1.43 -11.00
CA LEU A 18 20.56 1.69 -12.45
C LEU A 18 21.91 2.18 -12.94
N ILE A 19 22.57 3.09 -12.19
CA ILE A 19 23.92 3.57 -12.51
C ILE A 19 24.92 2.41 -12.46
N ALA A 20 24.87 1.57 -11.44
CA ALA A 20 25.72 0.40 -11.33
C ALA A 20 25.47 -0.60 -12.47
N LEU A 21 24.22 -0.85 -12.81
CA LEU A 21 23.83 -1.73 -13.92
C LEU A 21 24.40 -1.21 -15.25
N PHE A 22 24.19 0.08 -15.54
CA PHE A 22 24.71 0.74 -16.74
C PHE A 22 26.24 0.75 -16.77
N GLY A 23 26.90 1.12 -15.67
CA GLY A 23 28.35 1.14 -15.57
C GLY A 23 28.98 -0.23 -15.84
N HIS A 24 28.44 -1.30 -15.22
CA HIS A 24 28.92 -2.66 -15.46
C HIS A 24 28.59 -3.15 -16.89
N TYR A 25 27.51 -2.68 -17.49
CA TYR A 25 27.20 -2.99 -18.89
C TYR A 25 28.25 -2.36 -19.82
N VAL A 26 28.57 -1.08 -19.66
CA VAL A 26 29.55 -0.35 -20.48
C VAL A 26 30.96 -0.92 -20.28
N LEU A 27 31.34 -1.23 -19.05
CA LEU A 27 32.66 -1.81 -18.74
C LEU A 27 32.78 -3.30 -19.12
N GLY A 28 31.76 -3.90 -19.74
CA GLY A 28 31.77 -5.30 -20.15
C GLY A 28 31.69 -6.30 -19.00
N GLY A 29 31.36 -5.84 -17.78
CA GLY A 29 31.14 -6.68 -16.62
C GLY A 29 29.85 -7.50 -16.71
N ILE A 30 28.90 -7.05 -17.55
CA ILE A 30 27.65 -7.76 -17.86
C ILE A 30 27.66 -8.05 -19.36
N ARG A 31 27.71 -9.32 -19.73
CA ARG A 31 27.61 -9.75 -21.12
C ARG A 31 26.27 -10.43 -21.35
N ILE A 32 25.46 -9.83 -22.20
CA ILE A 32 24.15 -10.41 -22.55
C ILE A 32 24.41 -11.57 -23.53
N GLY A 33 24.04 -12.78 -23.13
CA GLY A 33 24.19 -13.95 -24.00
C GLY A 33 23.18 -13.94 -25.13
N ASN A 34 23.64 -14.18 -26.35
CA ASN A 34 22.76 -14.43 -27.48
C ASN A 34 22.82 -15.93 -27.84
N LYS A 35 21.70 -16.63 -27.60
CA LYS A 35 21.62 -18.09 -27.90
C LYS A 35 21.82 -18.39 -29.38
N ALA A 36 21.37 -17.49 -30.27
CA ALA A 36 21.52 -17.62 -31.71
C ALA A 36 22.99 -17.51 -32.17
N ALA A 37 23.82 -16.77 -31.42
CA ALA A 37 25.25 -16.61 -31.69
C ALA A 37 26.15 -17.53 -30.84
N GLY A 38 25.58 -18.45 -30.05
CA GLY A 38 26.34 -19.35 -29.16
C GLY A 38 27.01 -18.67 -27.97
N VAL A 39 26.75 -17.39 -27.75
CA VAL A 39 27.37 -16.60 -26.66
C VAL A 39 26.62 -16.82 -25.35
N ARG A 40 27.28 -17.40 -24.35
CA ARG A 40 26.76 -17.51 -23.00
C ARG A 40 26.87 -16.16 -22.28
N GLY A 41 25.77 -15.65 -21.73
CA GLY A 41 25.76 -14.48 -20.87
C GLY A 41 26.60 -14.75 -19.63
N SER A 42 27.45 -13.79 -19.25
CA SER A 42 28.25 -13.89 -18.02
C SER A 42 28.20 -12.56 -17.27
N ILE A 43 28.19 -12.64 -15.96
CA ILE A 43 28.25 -11.47 -15.07
C ILE A 43 29.50 -11.61 -14.22
N SER A 44 30.32 -10.56 -14.20
CA SER A 44 31.54 -10.53 -13.41
C SER A 44 31.24 -10.60 -11.91
N HIS A 45 32.16 -11.12 -11.11
CA HIS A 45 32.00 -11.21 -9.66
C HIS A 45 31.70 -9.84 -9.01
N PRO A 46 32.45 -8.75 -9.33
CA PRO A 46 32.17 -7.44 -8.72
C PRO A 46 30.81 -6.86 -9.13
N ALA A 47 30.40 -7.05 -10.40
CA ALA A 47 29.08 -6.62 -10.86
C ALA A 47 27.96 -7.32 -10.09
N ARG A 48 28.05 -8.62 -9.94
CA ARG A 48 27.07 -9.41 -9.19
C ARG A 48 27.00 -8.99 -7.73
N LEU A 49 28.14 -8.80 -7.08
CA LEU A 49 28.21 -8.39 -5.67
C LEU A 49 27.55 -7.01 -5.49
N GLN A 50 27.92 -6.03 -6.30
CA GLN A 50 27.36 -4.67 -6.19
C GLN A 50 25.87 -4.64 -6.47
N LEU A 51 25.39 -5.31 -7.53
CA LEU A 51 23.96 -5.36 -7.88
C LEU A 51 23.15 -6.11 -6.82
N ALA A 52 23.65 -7.20 -6.27
CA ALA A 52 22.96 -7.95 -5.22
C ALA A 52 22.85 -7.15 -3.91
N ILE A 53 23.90 -6.43 -3.52
CA ILE A 53 23.89 -5.60 -2.31
C ILE A 53 22.92 -4.42 -2.49
N THR A 54 22.99 -3.69 -3.60
CA THR A 54 22.12 -2.53 -3.84
C THR A 54 20.65 -2.93 -3.96
N ALA A 55 20.35 -4.03 -4.67
CA ALA A 55 18.99 -4.56 -4.77
C ALA A 55 18.49 -5.10 -3.43
N GLY A 56 19.33 -5.80 -2.67
CA GLY A 56 18.98 -6.31 -1.34
C GLY A 56 18.68 -5.18 -0.35
N LEU A 57 19.50 -4.14 -0.32
CA LEU A 57 19.26 -2.94 0.49
C LEU A 57 17.97 -2.23 0.09
N TRP A 58 17.74 -2.07 -1.21
CA TRP A 58 16.48 -1.49 -1.70
C TRP A 58 15.28 -2.30 -1.23
N MET A 59 15.36 -3.64 -1.27
CA MET A 59 14.28 -4.50 -0.81
C MET A 59 14.01 -4.38 0.69
N VAL A 60 15.07 -4.24 1.51
CA VAL A 60 14.92 -3.98 2.95
C VAL A 60 14.20 -2.65 3.20
N VAL A 61 14.55 -1.61 2.45
CA VAL A 61 13.88 -0.30 2.53
C VAL A 61 12.40 -0.41 2.14
N GLN A 62 12.07 -1.22 1.11
CA GLN A 62 10.67 -1.48 0.72
C GLN A 62 9.88 -2.23 1.81
N VAL A 63 10.48 -3.21 2.48
CA VAL A 63 9.87 -3.91 3.62
C VAL A 63 9.52 -2.92 4.74
N ILE A 64 10.44 -2.00 5.06
CA ILE A 64 10.18 -0.92 6.04
C ILE A 64 9.06 -0.02 5.53
N GLY A 65 9.03 0.30 4.23
CA GLY A 65 7.96 1.06 3.59
C GLY A 65 6.59 0.42 3.79
N TYR A 66 6.44 -0.87 3.48
CA TYR A 66 5.19 -1.62 3.70
C TYR A 66 4.76 -1.67 5.18
N TRP A 67 5.74 -1.75 6.09
CA TRP A 67 5.44 -1.68 7.51
C TRP A 67 4.89 -0.31 7.93
N LEU A 68 5.44 0.78 7.39
CA LEU A 68 4.98 2.15 7.65
C LEU A 68 3.64 2.46 6.97
N ASP A 69 3.37 1.90 5.79
CA ASP A 69 2.12 2.09 5.04
C ASP A 69 0.88 1.69 5.85
N ARG A 70 1.01 0.76 6.81
CA ARG A 70 -0.07 0.40 7.73
C ARG A 70 -0.61 1.59 8.53
N TYR A 71 0.31 2.46 8.95
CA TYR A 71 -0.06 3.63 9.76
C TYR A 71 -0.68 4.75 8.91
N GLU A 72 -0.42 4.76 7.60
CA GLU A 72 -1.03 5.73 6.68
C GLU A 72 -2.54 5.52 6.54
N LEU A 73 -3.00 4.28 6.63
CA LEU A 73 -4.43 3.94 6.57
C LEU A 73 -5.24 4.61 7.68
N LEU A 74 -4.63 4.96 8.82
CA LEU A 74 -5.29 5.69 9.90
C LEU A 74 -5.64 7.15 9.53
N TYR A 75 -4.93 7.71 8.57
CA TYR A 75 -5.10 9.10 8.10
C TYR A 75 -5.69 9.16 6.69
N ALA A 76 -6.17 8.04 6.16
CA ALA A 76 -6.80 7.99 4.86
C ALA A 76 -8.04 8.90 4.86
N GLN A 77 -8.20 9.69 3.80
CA GLN A 77 -9.37 10.55 3.61
C GLN A 77 -10.32 9.89 2.62
N HIS A 78 -11.53 9.67 3.04
CA HIS A 78 -12.63 9.17 2.23
C HIS A 78 -13.70 10.25 2.08
N ASP A 79 -14.61 10.07 1.13
CA ASP A 79 -15.65 11.08 0.85
C ASP A 79 -16.57 11.35 2.05
N LEU A 80 -16.77 10.37 2.93
CA LEU A 80 -17.73 10.42 4.03
C LEU A 80 -17.07 10.60 5.40
N PHE A 81 -15.83 10.13 5.57
CA PHE A 81 -15.13 10.15 6.87
C PHE A 81 -13.61 10.08 6.69
N THR A 82 -12.89 10.40 7.77
CA THR A 82 -11.44 10.28 7.84
C THR A 82 -11.07 9.04 8.67
N GLY A 83 -10.13 8.23 8.17
CA GLY A 83 -9.68 7.01 8.84
C GLY A 83 -9.83 5.77 7.96
N GLY A 84 -9.59 4.59 8.54
CA GLY A 84 -9.64 3.34 7.80
C GLY A 84 -11.05 2.94 7.37
N SER A 85 -11.27 2.79 6.08
CA SER A 85 -12.49 2.25 5.50
C SER A 85 -12.57 0.73 5.66
N TYR A 86 -13.72 0.14 5.32
CA TYR A 86 -13.86 -1.31 5.27
C TYR A 86 -12.82 -1.95 4.34
N THR A 87 -12.58 -1.36 3.17
CA THR A 87 -11.56 -1.83 2.21
C THR A 87 -10.15 -1.71 2.78
N ASP A 88 -9.85 -0.64 3.52
CA ASP A 88 -8.54 -0.45 4.12
C ASP A 88 -8.21 -1.54 5.14
N ILE A 89 -9.18 -1.89 5.99
CA ILE A 89 -9.00 -2.87 7.05
C ILE A 89 -8.98 -4.30 6.47
N HIS A 90 -9.85 -4.63 5.51
CA HIS A 90 -10.05 -6.00 5.04
C HIS A 90 -9.27 -6.35 3.77
N ALA A 91 -8.79 -5.35 3.01
CA ALA A 91 -8.03 -5.58 1.79
C ALA A 91 -6.63 -4.97 1.84
N TYR A 92 -6.49 -3.65 2.06
CA TYR A 92 -5.18 -2.98 2.02
C TYR A 92 -4.25 -3.42 3.15
N LEU A 93 -4.74 -3.51 4.39
CA LEU A 93 -3.92 -3.90 5.54
C LEU A 93 -3.37 -5.32 5.40
N PRO A 94 -4.17 -6.37 5.13
CA PRO A 94 -3.63 -7.71 4.92
C PRO A 94 -2.74 -7.79 3.67
N ALA A 95 -3.05 -7.07 2.59
CA ALA A 95 -2.22 -7.00 1.40
C ALA A 95 -0.81 -6.45 1.73
N LYS A 96 -0.70 -5.38 2.51
CA LYS A 96 0.59 -4.80 2.92
C LYS A 96 1.39 -5.75 3.81
N ILE A 97 0.73 -6.52 4.69
CA ILE A 97 1.39 -7.52 5.53
C ILE A 97 1.93 -8.67 4.67
N ILE A 98 1.16 -9.18 3.72
CA ILE A 98 1.59 -10.24 2.81
C ILE A 98 2.78 -9.76 1.97
N LEU A 99 2.71 -8.56 1.40
CA LEU A 99 3.81 -7.98 0.62
C LEU A 99 5.06 -7.76 1.46
N MET A 100 4.92 -7.38 2.73
CA MET A 100 6.04 -7.27 3.66
C MET A 100 6.74 -8.63 3.86
N ILE A 101 5.98 -9.69 4.09
CA ILE A 101 6.51 -11.05 4.26
C ILE A 101 7.21 -11.51 2.98
N ILE A 102 6.59 -11.36 1.81
CA ILE A 102 7.20 -11.69 0.52
C ILE A 102 8.48 -10.88 0.32
N GLY A 103 8.47 -9.58 0.66
CA GLY A 103 9.63 -8.70 0.57
C GLY A 103 10.83 -9.17 1.41
N VAL A 104 10.59 -9.69 2.61
CA VAL A 104 11.63 -10.29 3.45
C VAL A 104 12.24 -11.50 2.78
N PHE A 105 11.44 -12.42 2.23
CA PHE A 105 11.95 -13.58 1.51
C PHE A 105 12.77 -13.19 0.28
N VAL A 106 12.31 -12.18 -0.47
CA VAL A 106 13.05 -11.67 -1.65
C VAL A 106 14.36 -11.00 -1.23
N ALA A 107 14.37 -10.24 -0.14
CA ALA A 107 15.61 -9.65 0.39
C ALA A 107 16.64 -10.72 0.76
N VAL A 108 16.21 -11.78 1.46
CA VAL A 108 17.06 -12.92 1.78
C VAL A 108 17.58 -13.59 0.51
N ALA A 109 16.73 -13.84 -0.48
CA ALA A 109 17.12 -14.44 -1.77
C ALA A 109 18.16 -13.59 -2.52
N LEU A 110 18.03 -12.25 -2.47
CA LEU A 110 19.01 -11.33 -3.07
C LEU A 110 20.37 -11.38 -2.37
N PHE A 111 20.39 -11.44 -1.03
CA PHE A 111 21.66 -11.61 -0.29
C PHE A 111 22.25 -12.99 -0.50
N MET A 112 21.43 -14.03 -0.60
CA MET A 112 21.90 -15.38 -0.94
C MET A 112 22.54 -15.48 -2.33
N ALA A 113 22.16 -14.64 -3.28
CA ALA A 113 22.76 -14.55 -4.60
C ALA A 113 24.27 -14.23 -4.56
N ILE A 114 24.74 -13.59 -3.51
CA ILE A 114 26.16 -13.31 -3.28
C ILE A 114 26.94 -14.63 -3.11
N VAL A 115 26.35 -15.57 -2.39
CA VAL A 115 26.96 -16.86 -2.03
C VAL A 115 26.80 -17.91 -3.15
N ILE A 116 25.57 -18.07 -3.66
CA ILE A 116 25.19 -19.18 -4.56
C ILE A 116 25.72 -18.99 -6.00
N LYS A 117 26.22 -17.82 -6.36
CA LYS A 117 26.74 -17.51 -7.72
C LYS A 117 25.72 -17.67 -8.87
N ASP A 118 24.45 -17.94 -8.57
CA ASP A 118 23.36 -18.06 -9.54
C ASP A 118 22.37 -16.92 -9.36
N LEU A 119 22.14 -16.14 -10.43
CA LEU A 119 21.24 -15.01 -10.45
C LEU A 119 19.81 -15.36 -10.90
N ARG A 120 19.56 -16.63 -11.27
CA ARG A 120 18.24 -17.06 -11.73
C ARG A 120 17.23 -17.03 -10.60
N ILE A 121 17.60 -17.53 -9.43
CA ILE A 121 16.74 -17.60 -8.24
C ILE A 121 16.36 -16.20 -7.75
N PRO A 122 17.31 -15.28 -7.47
CA PRO A 122 16.97 -13.92 -7.05
C PRO A 122 16.26 -13.11 -8.15
N GLY A 123 16.60 -13.32 -9.42
CA GLY A 123 15.87 -12.68 -10.52
C GLY A 123 14.40 -13.12 -10.58
N LEU A 124 14.13 -14.41 -10.42
CA LEU A 124 12.76 -14.94 -10.33
C LEU A 124 12.03 -14.39 -9.11
N ALA A 125 12.71 -14.30 -7.95
CA ALA A 125 12.14 -13.75 -6.73
C ALA A 125 11.71 -12.29 -6.90
N VAL A 126 12.50 -11.45 -7.57
CA VAL A 126 12.15 -10.06 -7.89
C VAL A 126 10.93 -10.00 -8.82
N VAL A 127 10.88 -10.82 -9.86
CA VAL A 127 9.72 -10.89 -10.77
C VAL A 127 8.45 -11.29 -10.02
N LEU A 128 8.53 -12.31 -9.15
CA LEU A 128 7.41 -12.73 -8.31
C LEU A 128 6.96 -11.60 -7.37
N MET A 129 7.90 -10.83 -6.80
CA MET A 129 7.58 -9.69 -5.96
C MET A 129 6.82 -8.61 -6.74
N LEU A 130 7.25 -8.28 -7.96
CA LEU A 130 6.57 -7.30 -8.81
C LEU A 130 5.16 -7.76 -9.18
N LEU A 131 5.00 -9.04 -9.54
CA LEU A 131 3.68 -9.62 -9.82
C LEU A 131 2.78 -9.62 -8.57
N SER A 132 3.32 -10.02 -7.42
CA SER A 132 2.58 -9.99 -6.15
C SER A 132 2.18 -8.57 -5.76
N SER A 133 3.04 -7.59 -5.95
CA SER A 133 2.74 -6.18 -5.68
C SER A 133 1.60 -5.66 -6.56
N LEU A 134 1.54 -6.08 -7.81
CA LEU A 134 0.48 -5.69 -8.73
C LEU A 134 -0.84 -6.39 -8.39
N VAL A 135 -0.81 -7.70 -8.15
CA VAL A 135 -2.01 -8.49 -7.89
C VAL A 135 -2.56 -8.23 -6.49
N ILE A 136 -1.73 -8.41 -5.46
CA ILE A 136 -2.16 -8.32 -4.06
C ILE A 136 -2.23 -6.85 -3.60
N GLY A 137 -1.27 -6.03 -4.05
CA GLY A 137 -1.15 -4.64 -3.62
C GLY A 137 -2.13 -3.68 -4.30
N GLN A 138 -2.54 -3.96 -5.54
CA GLN A 138 -3.40 -3.06 -6.32
C GLN A 138 -4.69 -3.73 -6.80
N ALA A 139 -4.60 -4.88 -7.49
CA ALA A 139 -5.77 -5.49 -8.10
C ALA A 139 -6.77 -5.99 -7.06
N TRP A 140 -6.30 -6.64 -6.00
CA TRP A 140 -7.16 -7.17 -4.94
C TRP A 140 -7.98 -6.10 -4.21
N PRO A 141 -7.39 -5.01 -3.68
CA PRO A 141 -8.17 -3.94 -3.05
C PRO A 141 -9.15 -3.27 -4.01
N LEU A 142 -8.75 -3.06 -5.26
CA LEU A 142 -9.63 -2.50 -6.31
C LEU A 142 -10.85 -3.38 -6.58
N LEU A 143 -10.65 -4.70 -6.69
CA LEU A 143 -11.74 -5.66 -6.87
C LEU A 143 -12.67 -5.67 -5.66
N MET A 144 -12.10 -5.68 -4.45
CA MET A 144 -12.87 -5.65 -3.21
C MET A 144 -13.72 -4.38 -3.11
N GLU A 145 -13.14 -3.22 -3.40
CA GLU A 145 -13.85 -1.94 -3.43
C GLU A 145 -15.00 -1.97 -4.43
N ARG A 146 -14.73 -2.39 -5.67
CA ARG A 146 -15.70 -2.29 -6.76
C ARG A 146 -16.83 -3.30 -6.68
N PHE A 147 -16.55 -4.52 -6.24
CA PHE A 147 -17.53 -5.61 -6.22
C PHE A 147 -18.17 -5.86 -4.87
N SER A 148 -17.49 -5.58 -3.77
CA SER A 148 -17.97 -5.87 -2.42
C SER A 148 -18.46 -4.62 -1.69
N VAL A 149 -17.75 -3.50 -1.79
CA VAL A 149 -18.04 -2.30 -1.01
C VAL A 149 -19.00 -1.37 -1.74
N GLN A 150 -18.71 -1.00 -2.99
CA GLN A 150 -19.55 -0.03 -3.74
C GLN A 150 -21.04 -0.41 -3.82
N PRO A 151 -21.43 -1.68 -4.07
CA PRO A 151 -22.84 -2.03 -4.14
C PRO A 151 -23.58 -1.91 -2.81
N ASN A 152 -22.86 -2.00 -1.68
CA ASN A 152 -23.44 -2.07 -0.34
C ASN A 152 -22.66 -1.20 0.67
N ARG A 153 -22.26 -0.01 0.22
CA ARG A 153 -21.36 0.90 0.93
C ARG A 153 -21.85 1.26 2.33
N GLN A 154 -23.15 1.60 2.43
CA GLN A 154 -23.75 1.99 3.72
C GLN A 154 -23.59 0.91 4.78
N ALA A 155 -23.99 -0.32 4.47
CA ALA A 155 -23.91 -1.43 5.44
C ALA A 155 -22.45 -1.84 5.76
N LYS A 156 -21.52 -1.66 4.81
CA LYS A 156 -20.11 -2.02 5.05
C LYS A 156 -19.34 -0.97 5.84
N GLU A 157 -19.69 0.30 5.67
CA GLU A 157 -19.00 1.42 6.32
C GLU A 157 -19.72 1.94 7.56
N GLU A 158 -20.90 1.39 7.92
CA GLU A 158 -21.70 1.78 9.07
C GLU A 158 -20.87 1.86 10.36
N GLU A 159 -20.05 0.84 10.64
CA GLU A 159 -19.19 0.80 11.80
C GLU A 159 -18.14 1.92 11.80
N SER A 160 -17.52 2.19 10.65
CA SER A 160 -16.52 3.25 10.51
C SER A 160 -17.13 4.64 10.65
N ILE A 161 -18.32 4.84 10.10
CA ILE A 161 -19.09 6.09 10.21
C ILE A 161 -19.52 6.31 11.66
N SER A 162 -20.06 5.28 12.33
CA SER A 162 -20.48 5.34 13.74
C SER A 162 -19.31 5.75 14.65
N ARG A 163 -18.15 5.12 14.50
CA ARG A 163 -16.95 5.47 15.26
C ARG A 163 -16.50 6.92 15.01
N ASN A 164 -16.63 7.40 13.79
CA ASN A 164 -16.26 8.78 13.43
C ASN A 164 -17.22 9.79 14.05
N ILE A 165 -18.52 9.49 14.06
CA ILE A 165 -19.55 10.30 14.73
C ILE A 165 -19.26 10.35 16.25
N GLU A 166 -19.01 9.22 16.89
CA GLU A 166 -18.69 9.14 18.31
C GLU A 166 -17.44 9.95 18.66
N ALA A 167 -16.34 9.78 17.88
CA ALA A 167 -15.12 10.56 18.07
C ALA A 167 -15.35 12.07 17.89
N THR A 168 -16.18 12.47 16.94
CA THR A 168 -16.53 13.87 16.70
C THR A 168 -17.37 14.42 17.86
N ARG A 169 -18.38 13.69 18.31
CA ARG A 169 -19.19 14.05 19.48
C ARG A 169 -18.31 14.24 20.72
N TYR A 170 -17.39 13.31 20.95
CA TYR A 170 -16.42 13.42 22.06
C TYR A 170 -15.56 14.67 21.93
N ALA A 171 -14.99 14.94 20.76
CA ALA A 171 -14.12 16.09 20.52
C ALA A 171 -14.83 17.44 20.74
N TYR A 172 -16.14 17.53 20.46
CA TYR A 172 -16.94 18.74 20.68
C TYR A 172 -17.66 18.78 22.05
N GLY A 173 -17.42 17.80 22.93
CA GLY A 173 -18.09 17.71 24.23
C GLY A 173 -19.59 17.40 24.15
N LEU A 174 -20.04 16.81 23.02
CA LEU A 174 -21.43 16.38 22.81
C LEU A 174 -21.62 14.93 23.29
N THR A 175 -21.15 14.64 24.50
CA THR A 175 -21.32 13.34 25.15
C THR A 175 -22.60 13.32 25.99
N ASP A 176 -23.13 12.15 26.29
CA ASP A 176 -24.35 11.94 27.06
C ASP A 176 -24.31 12.58 28.45
N ASP A 177 -23.08 12.86 28.97
CA ASP A 177 -22.87 13.57 30.23
C ASP A 177 -23.24 15.07 30.16
N HIS A 178 -23.22 15.65 28.96
CA HIS A 178 -23.33 17.09 28.73
C HIS A 178 -24.56 17.46 27.90
N VAL A 179 -25.07 16.52 27.09
CA VAL A 179 -26.15 16.75 26.12
C VAL A 179 -27.12 15.59 26.14
N THR A 180 -28.40 15.91 26.26
CA THR A 180 -29.49 14.93 26.12
C THR A 180 -29.95 14.92 24.67
N TYR A 181 -29.89 13.75 24.02
CA TYR A 181 -30.38 13.58 22.66
C TYR A 181 -31.86 13.21 22.67
N GLU A 182 -32.68 14.01 22.02
CA GLU A 182 -34.11 13.69 21.79
C GLU A 182 -34.29 13.19 20.36
N ASP A 183 -34.48 11.88 20.21
CA ASP A 183 -34.60 11.24 18.88
C ASP A 183 -35.98 11.46 18.24
N ASN A 184 -36.95 11.88 19.00
CA ASN A 184 -38.35 12.08 18.54
C ASN A 184 -38.80 13.53 18.61
N TRP A 185 -37.99 14.41 17.99
CA TRP A 185 -38.29 15.85 17.90
C TRP A 185 -39.31 16.08 16.80
N GLY A 186 -40.54 16.01 17.10
CA GLY A 186 -41.61 16.21 16.14
C GLY A 186 -42.82 15.29 16.37
N GLY A 187 -42.71 14.37 17.28
CA GLY A 187 -43.80 13.48 17.69
C GLY A 187 -44.65 12.99 16.52
N ASP A 188 -45.85 12.54 16.81
CA ASP A 188 -46.88 12.22 15.82
C ASP A 188 -47.56 13.49 15.27
N GLU A 189 -47.04 14.67 15.55
CA GLU A 189 -47.59 15.91 15.04
C GLU A 189 -47.26 16.07 13.54
N VAL A 190 -48.30 16.42 12.81
CA VAL A 190 -48.29 16.71 11.37
C VAL A 190 -47.05 17.53 10.99
N CYS A 191 -46.24 17.03 10.10
CA CYS A 191 -45.04 17.68 9.63
C CYS A 191 -45.31 19.16 9.31
N LEU A 192 -44.61 20.06 9.99
CA LEU A 192 -44.77 21.52 9.85
C LEU A 192 -44.67 22.02 8.39
N LEU A 193 -44.08 21.23 7.50
CA LEU A 193 -44.03 21.47 6.06
C LEU A 193 -45.43 21.52 5.41
N TYR A 194 -46.46 20.87 6.00
CA TYR A 194 -47.84 20.87 5.50
C TYR A 194 -48.68 21.99 6.11
N THR A 195 -48.22 22.63 7.18
CA THR A 195 -48.94 23.71 7.87
C THR A 195 -48.43 25.09 7.50
N SER A 196 -47.30 25.18 6.77
CA SER A 196 -46.79 26.43 6.26
C SER A 196 -47.59 26.86 5.01
N PRO A 197 -48.25 28.01 5.01
CA PRO A 197 -48.92 28.51 3.81
C PRO A 197 -47.89 28.70 2.69
N SER A 198 -48.28 28.28 1.49
CA SER A 198 -47.44 28.45 0.31
C SER A 198 -47.16 29.94 0.08
N PRO A 199 -45.93 30.36 -0.25
CA PRO A 199 -45.66 31.77 -0.56
C PRO A 199 -46.38 32.30 -1.80
N ARG A 200 -47.28 31.52 -2.39
CA ARG A 200 -48.04 31.86 -3.61
C ARG A 200 -49.56 31.96 -3.41
N ASP A 201 -50.07 31.79 -2.18
CA ASP A 201 -51.50 31.97 -1.89
C ASP A 201 -51.81 33.39 -1.37
#